data_3902df5766a306542cd913f34a4e7239
#
_entry.id   3902df5766a306542cd913f34a4e7239
#
_cell.length_a   1.000
_cell.length_b   1.000
_cell.length_c   1.000
_cell.angle_alpha   90.00
_cell.angle_beta   90.00
_cell.angle_gamma   90.00
#
_symmetry.space_group_name_H-M   'P 1'
#
loop_
_entity.id
_entity.type
_entity.pdbx_description
1 polymer ?
#
loop_
_entity_poly.entity_id
_entity_poly.type
_entity_poly.pdbx_seq_one_letter_code
_entity_poly.pdbx_strand_id
1 'polypeptide(L)'
;MRIFAIANQNCQTMKKHCIRLAIIIIAAFGISSCIVYHPHNAELPLLHKQGQMQAEGSLSMSAPLLVSPAINASFAYSPINKLATQAAVSITDFKNLYVQGAAGTYFPFGKAVLECYAGYGYGISYFDHRSESQTKKYYIDGHYNLVYGQVNFGWAELSDGDFDIGFGLKGGIMSPRWDKITIDDQGLRSIEETHNDAHFLLEPQLMLRFGWEQFKFSINASYAFLDGWPTDNNYFNYERFSVGLGIHFNF
;
A
#
# COMPACT_ATOMS: atom_id res chain seq x y z
N MET A 1 41.68 -9.05 28.31
CA MET A 1 41.90 -8.16 27.14
C MET A 1 41.28 -8.64 25.83
N ARG A 2 41.27 -9.93 25.46
CA ARG A 2 40.69 -10.42 24.18
C ARG A 2 39.17 -10.27 24.06
N ILE A 3 38.38 -10.34 25.12
CA ILE A 3 36.90 -10.26 25.09
C ILE A 3 36.42 -8.85 24.69
N PHE A 4 37.09 -7.80 25.18
CA PHE A 4 36.76 -6.41 24.82
C PHE A 4 37.07 -6.07 23.35
N ALA A 5 38.07 -6.70 22.75
CA ALA A 5 38.41 -6.49 21.35
C ALA A 5 37.37 -7.11 20.40
N ILE A 6 36.83 -8.31 20.75
CA ILE A 6 35.79 -9.00 19.97
C ILE A 6 34.46 -8.23 20.04
N ALA A 7 34.06 -7.73 21.22
CA ALA A 7 32.86 -6.93 21.39
C ALA A 7 32.91 -5.63 20.57
N ASN A 8 34.08 -4.98 20.51
CA ASN A 8 34.25 -3.75 19.75
C ASN A 8 34.25 -3.98 18.22
N GLN A 9 34.80 -5.10 17.74
CA GLN A 9 34.71 -5.51 16.34
C GLN A 9 33.28 -5.79 15.90
N ASN A 10 32.49 -6.50 16.70
CA ASN A 10 31.08 -6.80 16.39
C ASN A 10 30.23 -5.51 16.36
N CYS A 11 30.48 -4.57 17.28
CA CYS A 11 29.79 -3.28 17.30
C CYS A 11 30.11 -2.42 16.05
N GLN A 12 31.37 -2.41 15.61
CA GLN A 12 31.75 -1.70 14.39
C GLN A 12 31.16 -2.35 13.12
N THR A 13 31.07 -3.67 13.09
CA THR A 13 30.48 -4.40 11.96
C THR A 13 28.98 -4.12 11.88
N MET A 14 28.27 -4.16 13.00
CA MET A 14 26.84 -3.81 13.08
C MET A 14 26.59 -2.36 12.61
N LYS A 15 27.39 -1.38 13.06
CA LYS A 15 27.27 0.01 12.60
C LYS A 15 27.43 0.14 11.09
N LYS A 16 28.39 -0.57 10.47
CA LYS A 16 28.58 -0.57 9.02
C LYS A 16 27.38 -1.16 8.27
N HIS A 17 26.74 -2.22 8.78
CA HIS A 17 25.55 -2.80 8.19
C HIS A 17 24.34 -1.87 8.32
N CYS A 18 24.15 -1.23 9.49
CA CYS A 18 23.07 -0.25 9.68
C CYS A 18 23.24 0.96 8.74
N ILE A 19 24.48 1.47 8.58
CA ILE A 19 24.75 2.59 7.65
C ILE A 19 24.49 2.17 6.20
N ARG A 20 24.91 0.97 5.78
CA ARG A 20 24.64 0.47 4.42
C ARG A 20 23.14 0.29 4.18
N LEU A 21 22.41 -0.24 5.13
CA LEU A 21 20.97 -0.38 5.06
C LEU A 21 20.29 0.99 4.94
N ALA A 22 20.70 1.95 5.76
CA ALA A 22 20.19 3.32 5.69
C ALA A 22 20.45 3.99 4.34
N ILE A 23 21.67 3.79 3.75
CA ILE A 23 21.99 4.31 2.43
C ILE A 23 21.15 3.66 1.33
N ILE A 24 20.90 2.35 1.41
CA ILE A 24 20.02 1.64 0.45
C ILE A 24 18.57 2.16 0.55
N ILE A 25 18.08 2.36 1.78
CA ILE A 25 16.75 2.93 2.00
C ILE A 25 16.69 4.36 1.43
N ILE A 26 17.66 5.22 1.73
CA ILE A 26 17.70 6.60 1.22
C ILE A 26 17.82 6.63 -0.31
N ALA A 27 18.60 5.73 -0.91
CA ALA A 27 18.74 5.63 -2.36
C ALA A 27 17.42 5.19 -3.02
N ALA A 28 16.66 4.28 -2.39
CA ALA A 28 15.34 3.86 -2.86
C ALA A 28 14.32 5.01 -2.87
N PHE A 29 14.40 5.96 -1.94
CA PHE A 29 13.56 7.17 -1.92
C PHE A 29 13.90 8.20 -3.01
N GLY A 30 15.03 8.07 -3.68
CA GLY A 30 15.48 9.02 -4.73
C GLY A 30 14.96 8.73 -6.14
N ILE A 31 14.33 7.59 -6.37
CA ILE A 31 13.87 7.17 -7.71
C ILE A 31 12.38 7.45 -7.80
N SER A 32 12.02 8.61 -8.34
CA SER A 32 10.63 8.97 -8.63
C SER A 32 10.17 8.22 -9.89
N SER A 33 9.12 7.39 -9.78
CA SER A 33 8.49 6.73 -10.91
C SER A 33 7.21 7.48 -11.30
N CYS A 34 6.88 7.49 -12.60
CA CYS A 34 5.63 8.05 -13.12
C CYS A 34 4.48 7.02 -12.93
N ILE A 35 4.08 6.77 -11.68
CA ILE A 35 3.08 5.76 -11.34
C ILE A 35 1.85 6.46 -10.82
N VAL A 36 0.71 6.20 -11.45
CA VAL A 36 -0.58 6.79 -11.07
C VAL A 36 -1.38 5.91 -10.11
N TYR A 37 -1.09 4.60 -10.06
CA TYR A 37 -1.71 3.68 -9.13
C TYR A 37 -0.67 2.69 -8.57
N HIS A 38 -0.76 2.45 -7.29
CA HIS A 38 0.08 1.53 -6.53
C HIS A 38 -0.83 0.59 -5.71
N PRO A 39 -0.61 -0.74 -5.74
CA PRO A 39 -1.37 -1.66 -4.92
C PRO A 39 -1.23 -1.29 -3.45
N HIS A 40 -2.35 -1.19 -2.76
CA HIS A 40 -2.34 -0.83 -1.36
C HIS A 40 -1.90 -2.03 -0.52
N ASN A 41 -1.37 -1.73 0.66
CA ASN A 41 -1.00 -2.77 1.60
C ASN A 41 -2.22 -3.63 1.97
N ALA A 42 -1.97 -4.90 2.27
CA ALA A 42 -3.04 -5.82 2.63
C ALA A 42 -3.77 -5.34 3.90
N GLU A 43 -5.06 -5.07 3.75
CA GLU A 43 -5.94 -4.65 4.83
C GLU A 43 -6.82 -5.82 5.24
N LEU A 44 -6.29 -6.67 6.11
CA LEU A 44 -6.88 -7.92 6.54
C LEU A 44 -7.01 -7.89 8.07
N PRO A 45 -8.07 -7.25 8.62
CA PRO A 45 -8.21 -7.10 10.06
C PRO A 45 -8.34 -8.45 10.78
N LEU A 46 -9.11 -9.39 10.23
CA LEU A 46 -9.45 -10.66 10.85
C LEU A 46 -10.16 -10.49 12.20
N LEU A 47 -11.23 -9.69 12.21
CA LEU A 47 -12.01 -9.39 13.41
C LEU A 47 -12.83 -10.61 13.88
N HIS A 48 -12.82 -10.89 15.18
CA HIS A 48 -13.48 -12.05 15.76
C HIS A 48 -14.62 -11.72 16.71
N LYS A 49 -14.61 -10.54 17.33
CA LYS A 49 -15.56 -10.17 18.38
C LYS A 49 -15.97 -8.71 18.31
N GLN A 50 -17.14 -8.42 18.87
CA GLN A 50 -17.60 -7.05 19.09
C GLN A 50 -16.63 -6.29 20.00
N GLY A 51 -16.45 -5.01 19.71
CA GLY A 51 -15.57 -4.10 20.45
C GLY A 51 -14.10 -4.22 20.07
N GLN A 52 -13.69 -5.22 19.25
CA GLN A 52 -12.32 -5.37 18.80
C GLN A 52 -11.93 -4.19 17.90
N MET A 53 -10.78 -3.60 18.20
CA MET A 53 -10.15 -2.54 17.42
C MET A 53 -8.75 -2.98 16.99
N GLN A 54 -8.36 -2.63 15.79
CA GLN A 54 -7.05 -2.93 15.23
C GLN A 54 -6.51 -1.72 14.48
N ALA A 55 -5.21 -1.48 14.61
CA ALA A 55 -4.51 -0.45 13.86
C ALA A 55 -3.21 -1.02 13.29
N GLU A 56 -2.86 -0.65 12.09
CA GLU A 56 -1.60 -1.05 11.46
C GLU A 56 -0.94 0.15 10.78
N GLY A 57 0.36 0.31 11.01
CA GLY A 57 1.22 1.23 10.27
C GLY A 57 2.28 0.45 9.52
N SER A 58 2.52 0.75 8.24
CA SER A 58 3.47 0.00 7.43
C SER A 58 4.19 0.86 6.41
N LEU A 59 5.37 0.39 6.02
CA LEU A 59 6.12 0.88 4.87
C LEU A 59 6.05 -0.19 3.79
N SER A 60 5.70 0.19 2.58
CA SER A 60 5.69 -0.72 1.43
C SER A 60 6.49 -0.17 0.27
N MET A 61 6.88 -1.07 -0.61
CA MET A 61 7.60 -0.75 -1.85
C MET A 61 7.01 -1.59 -2.96
N SER A 62 6.95 -1.03 -4.17
CA SER A 62 6.51 -1.76 -5.34
C SER A 62 7.66 -2.40 -6.11
N ALA A 63 7.38 -3.54 -6.75
CA ALA A 63 8.30 -4.27 -7.59
C ALA A 63 7.96 -4.04 -9.10
N PRO A 64 8.94 -4.21 -10.03
CA PRO A 64 10.11 -5.08 -9.91
C PRO A 64 11.38 -4.44 -9.35
N LEU A 65 11.42 -3.12 -9.14
CA LEU A 65 12.68 -2.45 -8.77
C LEU A 65 12.68 -1.83 -7.36
N LEU A 66 11.64 -2.05 -6.54
CA LEU A 66 11.48 -1.40 -5.22
C LEU A 66 11.51 0.14 -5.31
N VAL A 67 10.80 0.69 -6.31
CA VAL A 67 11.01 2.07 -6.78
C VAL A 67 10.05 3.07 -6.17
N SER A 68 8.86 2.63 -5.73
CA SER A 68 7.84 3.53 -5.19
C SER A 68 7.58 3.23 -3.72
N PRO A 69 8.23 3.95 -2.80
CA PRO A 69 7.96 3.78 -1.38
C PRO A 69 6.59 4.36 -1.02
N ALA A 70 5.85 3.64 -0.18
CA ALA A 70 4.60 4.10 0.38
C ALA A 70 4.57 3.95 1.90
N ILE A 71 3.94 4.92 2.55
CA ILE A 71 3.60 4.88 3.97
C ILE A 71 2.11 4.60 4.04
N ASN A 72 1.74 3.54 4.78
CA ASN A 72 0.35 3.15 4.93
C ASN A 72 -0.05 3.16 6.39
N ALA A 73 -1.30 3.52 6.65
CA ALA A 73 -1.93 3.34 7.94
C ALA A 73 -3.34 2.82 7.73
N SER A 74 -3.76 1.86 8.54
CA SER A 74 -5.11 1.31 8.52
C SER A 74 -5.67 1.18 9.92
N PHE A 75 -6.99 1.20 10.01
CA PHE A 75 -7.75 1.04 11.23
C PHE A 75 -8.98 0.20 10.94
N ALA A 76 -9.31 -0.74 11.82
CA ALA A 76 -10.51 -1.55 11.75
C ALA A 76 -11.18 -1.63 13.11
N TYR A 77 -12.52 -1.68 13.11
CA TYR A 77 -13.33 -1.70 14.30
C TYR A 77 -14.62 -2.49 14.11
N SER A 78 -15.01 -3.28 15.13
CA SER A 78 -16.29 -3.98 15.20
C SER A 78 -17.20 -3.30 16.23
N PRO A 79 -18.04 -2.33 15.84
CA PRO A 79 -18.89 -1.60 16.78
C PRO A 79 -20.00 -2.47 17.40
N ILE A 80 -20.54 -3.40 16.63
CA ILE A 80 -21.55 -4.35 17.07
C ILE A 80 -21.22 -5.74 16.52
N ASN A 81 -21.83 -6.78 17.09
CA ASN A 81 -21.58 -8.16 16.69
C ASN A 81 -21.79 -8.34 15.17
N LYS A 82 -20.81 -8.94 14.50
CA LYS A 82 -20.78 -9.19 13.05
C LYS A 82 -20.75 -7.95 12.14
N LEU A 83 -20.70 -6.74 12.66
CA LEU A 83 -20.46 -5.55 11.86
C LEU A 83 -18.99 -5.17 11.95
N ALA A 84 -18.36 -4.97 10.82
CA ALA A 84 -16.98 -4.55 10.70
C ALA A 84 -16.89 -3.24 9.91
N THR A 85 -16.02 -2.35 10.33
CA THR A 85 -15.66 -1.14 9.59
C THR A 85 -14.14 -1.08 9.45
N GLN A 86 -13.66 -0.58 8.34
CA GLN A 86 -12.23 -0.33 8.12
C GLN A 86 -12.01 0.98 7.38
N ALA A 87 -10.89 1.61 7.65
CA ALA A 87 -10.41 2.79 6.96
C ALA A 87 -8.90 2.67 6.77
N ALA A 88 -8.40 3.23 5.66
CA ALA A 88 -6.98 3.28 5.40
C ALA A 88 -6.57 4.52 4.65
N VAL A 89 -5.29 4.86 4.80
CA VAL A 89 -4.62 5.93 4.08
C VAL A 89 -3.26 5.42 3.60
N SER A 90 -2.90 5.79 2.38
CA SER A 90 -1.59 5.51 1.78
C SER A 90 -1.02 6.78 1.16
N ILE A 91 0.26 7.04 1.42
CA ILE A 91 1.03 8.12 0.80
C ILE A 91 2.17 7.47 0.03
N THR A 92 2.15 7.57 -1.29
CA THR A 92 3.16 6.99 -2.18
C THR A 92 4.01 8.09 -2.79
N ASP A 93 5.34 7.93 -2.78
CA ASP A 93 6.33 8.88 -3.31
C ASP A 93 6.20 10.31 -2.75
N PHE A 94 5.53 10.46 -1.59
CA PHE A 94 5.20 11.75 -0.97
C PHE A 94 4.39 12.71 -1.86
N LYS A 95 3.83 12.24 -2.96
CA LYS A 95 3.07 13.03 -3.94
C LYS A 95 1.67 12.48 -4.20
N ASN A 96 1.49 11.18 -4.00
CA ASN A 96 0.22 10.50 -4.21
C ASN A 96 -0.42 10.19 -2.87
N LEU A 97 -1.67 10.55 -2.71
CA LEU A 97 -2.47 10.27 -1.53
C LEU A 97 -3.64 9.38 -1.92
N TYR A 98 -3.85 8.32 -1.18
CA TYR A 98 -5.05 7.50 -1.28
C TYR A 98 -5.70 7.35 0.09
N VAL A 99 -7.01 7.44 0.13
CA VAL A 99 -7.83 7.21 1.32
C VAL A 99 -8.98 6.28 0.96
N GLN A 100 -9.34 5.38 1.86
CA GLN A 100 -10.51 4.50 1.67
C GLN A 100 -11.23 4.24 2.98
N GLY A 101 -12.52 3.87 2.84
CA GLY A 101 -13.34 3.39 3.94
C GLY A 101 -14.25 2.27 3.45
N ALA A 102 -14.53 1.29 4.33
CA ALA A 102 -15.43 0.20 4.04
C ALA A 102 -16.22 -0.21 5.29
N ALA A 103 -17.37 -0.78 5.03
CA ALA A 103 -18.20 -1.45 6.03
C ALA A 103 -18.53 -2.86 5.55
N GLY A 104 -18.73 -3.78 6.49
CA GLY A 104 -18.90 -5.17 6.14
C GLY A 104 -19.31 -6.04 7.31
N THR A 105 -19.14 -7.32 7.15
CA THR A 105 -19.47 -8.33 8.14
C THR A 105 -18.36 -9.35 8.28
N TYR A 106 -18.28 -10.00 9.44
CA TYR A 106 -17.33 -11.07 9.70
C TYR A 106 -18.01 -12.30 10.31
N PHE A 107 -17.47 -13.45 9.99
CA PHE A 107 -17.94 -14.76 10.42
C PHE A 107 -16.76 -15.54 11.03
N PRO A 108 -16.64 -15.60 12.37
CA PRO A 108 -15.60 -16.37 13.03
C PRO A 108 -15.94 -17.85 13.08
N PHE A 109 -14.95 -18.71 12.82
CA PHE A 109 -15.02 -20.17 12.88
C PHE A 109 -13.83 -20.69 13.73
N GLY A 110 -13.93 -20.57 15.04
CA GLY A 110 -12.79 -20.81 15.93
C GLY A 110 -11.70 -19.78 15.71
N LYS A 111 -10.51 -20.21 15.30
CA LYS A 111 -9.38 -19.31 14.98
C LYS A 111 -9.45 -18.77 13.54
N ALA A 112 -10.29 -19.35 12.68
CA ALA A 112 -10.50 -18.85 11.33
C ALA A 112 -11.58 -17.77 11.29
N VAL A 113 -11.47 -16.84 10.34
CA VAL A 113 -12.50 -15.83 10.09
C VAL A 113 -12.64 -15.57 8.60
N LEU A 114 -13.87 -15.39 8.17
CA LEU A 114 -14.27 -14.89 6.86
C LEU A 114 -14.85 -13.49 7.04
N GLU A 115 -14.36 -12.52 6.27
CA GLU A 115 -14.86 -11.15 6.28
C GLU A 115 -15.28 -10.73 4.87
N CYS A 116 -16.35 -9.95 4.78
CA CYS A 116 -16.83 -9.39 3.53
C CYS A 116 -17.09 -7.90 3.71
N TYR A 117 -16.51 -7.08 2.85
CA TYR A 117 -16.61 -5.62 2.89
C TYR A 117 -17.13 -5.06 1.58
N ALA A 118 -17.79 -3.91 1.64
CA ALA A 118 -18.03 -3.02 0.53
C ALA A 118 -17.49 -1.64 0.91
N GLY A 119 -16.77 -1.00 -0.02
CA GLY A 119 -16.04 0.21 0.29
C GLY A 119 -15.91 1.17 -0.87
N TYR A 120 -15.40 2.34 -0.53
CA TYR A 120 -15.07 3.41 -1.44
C TYR A 120 -13.69 3.97 -1.12
N GLY A 121 -12.92 4.23 -2.17
CA GLY A 121 -11.61 4.86 -2.10
C GLY A 121 -11.49 6.05 -3.03
N TYR A 122 -10.64 6.99 -2.65
CA TYR A 122 -10.31 8.17 -3.42
C TYR A 122 -8.80 8.40 -3.42
N GLY A 123 -8.22 8.53 -4.61
CA GLY A 123 -6.80 8.78 -4.79
C GLY A 123 -6.53 10.05 -5.57
N ILE A 124 -5.46 10.75 -5.19
CA ILE A 124 -4.91 11.91 -5.89
C ILE A 124 -3.49 11.56 -6.29
N SER A 125 -3.14 11.85 -7.55
CA SER A 125 -1.81 11.59 -8.09
C SER A 125 -1.26 12.86 -8.75
N TYR A 126 -0.03 13.19 -8.42
CA TYR A 126 0.70 14.30 -9.01
C TYR A 126 2.13 13.88 -9.37
N PHE A 127 2.51 14.05 -10.64
CA PHE A 127 3.86 13.76 -11.13
C PHE A 127 4.43 14.92 -11.94
N ASP A 128 5.68 15.22 -11.69
CA ASP A 128 6.50 16.15 -12.47
C ASP A 128 7.54 15.34 -13.25
N HIS A 129 7.43 15.28 -14.57
CA HIS A 129 8.40 14.64 -15.43
C HIS A 129 9.13 15.67 -16.28
N ARG A 130 10.44 15.79 -16.09
CA ARG A 130 11.31 16.56 -16.97
C ARG A 130 11.93 15.63 -18.00
N SER A 131 11.61 15.83 -19.27
CA SER A 131 12.36 15.20 -20.34
C SER A 131 13.71 15.92 -20.50
N GLU A 132 14.82 15.21 -20.30
CA GLU A 132 16.17 15.79 -20.45
C GLU A 132 16.48 16.26 -21.87
N SER A 133 15.75 15.79 -22.88
CA SER A 133 16.03 16.10 -24.29
C SER A 133 15.09 17.15 -24.91
N GLN A 134 14.10 17.65 -24.16
CA GLN A 134 13.12 18.61 -24.69
C GLN A 134 12.95 19.79 -23.74
N THR A 135 12.81 20.99 -24.30
CA THR A 135 12.50 22.25 -23.62
C THR A 135 11.14 22.24 -22.90
N LYS A 136 10.34 21.19 -23.09
CA LYS A 136 8.97 21.07 -22.54
C LYS A 136 8.97 20.30 -21.20
N LYS A 137 8.24 20.82 -20.24
CA LYS A 137 7.94 20.15 -18.96
C LYS A 137 6.57 19.52 -19.04
N TYR A 138 6.46 18.26 -18.57
CA TYR A 138 5.19 17.53 -18.50
C TYR A 138 4.82 17.32 -17.03
N TYR A 139 3.52 17.48 -16.75
CA TYR A 139 2.93 17.15 -15.46
C TYR A 139 1.79 16.17 -15.71
N ILE A 140 1.64 15.21 -14.84
CA ILE A 140 0.43 14.41 -14.74
C ILE A 140 -0.24 14.82 -13.44
N ASP A 141 -1.48 15.26 -13.54
CA ASP A 141 -2.31 15.68 -12.41
C ASP A 141 -3.67 14.99 -12.55
N GLY A 142 -4.15 14.44 -11.45
CA GLY A 142 -5.47 13.83 -11.48
C GLY A 142 -5.82 13.08 -10.21
N HIS A 143 -6.95 12.39 -10.31
CA HIS A 143 -7.54 11.64 -9.24
C HIS A 143 -8.25 10.39 -9.77
N TYR A 144 -8.56 9.47 -8.87
CA TYR A 144 -9.40 8.33 -9.17
C TYR A 144 -10.34 8.00 -8.01
N ASN A 145 -11.48 7.45 -8.37
CA ASN A 145 -12.45 6.89 -7.45
C ASN A 145 -12.42 5.37 -7.59
N LEU A 146 -12.55 4.65 -6.48
CA LEU A 146 -12.61 3.20 -6.45
C LEU A 146 -13.84 2.76 -5.65
N VAL A 147 -14.80 2.12 -6.30
CA VAL A 147 -15.89 1.39 -5.61
C VAL A 147 -15.52 -0.08 -5.63
N TYR A 148 -15.48 -0.71 -4.46
CA TYR A 148 -14.98 -2.08 -4.37
C TYR A 148 -15.76 -2.96 -3.39
N GLY A 149 -15.68 -4.27 -3.64
CA GLY A 149 -15.94 -5.32 -2.67
C GLY A 149 -14.65 -6.00 -2.28
N GLN A 150 -14.56 -6.49 -1.05
CA GLN A 150 -13.41 -7.21 -0.54
C GLN A 150 -13.86 -8.42 0.27
N VAL A 151 -13.21 -9.55 0.06
CA VAL A 151 -13.40 -10.77 0.84
C VAL A 151 -12.06 -11.15 1.45
N ASN A 152 -12.03 -11.31 2.76
CA ASN A 152 -10.87 -11.75 3.51
C ASN A 152 -11.14 -13.10 4.14
N PHE A 153 -10.14 -13.95 4.15
CA PHE A 153 -10.14 -15.21 4.87
C PHE A 153 -8.79 -15.40 5.55
N GLY A 154 -8.81 -15.83 6.81
CA GLY A 154 -7.55 -16.04 7.51
C GLY A 154 -7.74 -16.73 8.84
N TRP A 155 -6.62 -16.93 9.50
CA TRP A 155 -6.54 -17.47 10.85
C TRP A 155 -5.80 -16.46 11.72
N ALA A 156 -6.40 -16.09 12.82
CA ALA A 156 -5.78 -15.26 13.83
C ALA A 156 -5.46 -16.09 15.08
N GLU A 157 -4.54 -15.59 15.88
CA GLU A 157 -4.14 -16.17 17.16
C GLU A 157 -3.68 -17.65 17.05
N LEU A 158 -3.03 -18.00 15.96
CA LEU A 158 -2.33 -19.26 15.84
C LEU A 158 -1.13 -19.30 16.80
N SER A 159 -0.71 -20.51 17.21
CA SER A 159 0.45 -20.68 18.10
C SER A 159 0.37 -19.85 19.39
N ASP A 160 -0.76 -19.98 20.12
CA ASP A 160 -1.03 -19.26 21.37
C ASP A 160 -1.10 -17.71 21.26
N GLY A 161 -1.52 -17.22 20.10
CA GLY A 161 -1.71 -15.80 19.83
C GLY A 161 -0.59 -15.12 19.05
N ASP A 162 0.52 -15.83 18.84
CA ASP A 162 1.75 -15.24 18.28
C ASP A 162 1.75 -15.08 16.76
N PHE A 163 0.81 -15.72 16.04
CA PHE A 163 0.85 -15.74 14.59
C PHE A 163 -0.53 -15.59 13.94
N ASP A 164 -0.64 -14.74 12.92
CA ASP A 164 -1.81 -14.62 12.05
C ASP A 164 -1.39 -14.81 10.60
N ILE A 165 -2.28 -15.41 9.80
CA ILE A 165 -2.16 -15.48 8.35
C ILE A 165 -3.49 -15.11 7.72
N GLY A 166 -3.48 -14.26 6.70
CA GLY A 166 -4.66 -13.79 6.01
C GLY A 166 -4.46 -13.69 4.51
N PHE A 167 -5.55 -13.97 3.80
CA PHE A 167 -5.69 -13.82 2.36
C PHE A 167 -6.86 -12.89 2.09
N GLY A 168 -6.71 -11.94 1.19
CA GLY A 168 -7.76 -11.02 0.76
C GLY A 168 -7.87 -11.01 -0.76
N LEU A 169 -9.06 -10.69 -1.21
CA LEU A 169 -9.34 -10.41 -2.61
C LEU A 169 -10.22 -9.16 -2.66
N LYS A 170 -9.66 -8.06 -3.16
CA LYS A 170 -10.37 -6.82 -3.43
C LYS A 170 -10.69 -6.77 -4.92
N GLY A 171 -11.94 -6.51 -5.28
CA GLY A 171 -12.37 -6.34 -6.65
C GLY A 171 -13.28 -5.13 -6.78
N GLY A 172 -13.09 -4.32 -7.83
CA GLY A 172 -13.85 -3.08 -7.95
C GLY A 172 -13.74 -2.39 -9.30
N ILE A 173 -14.39 -1.24 -9.39
CA ILE A 173 -14.31 -0.36 -10.56
C ILE A 173 -13.55 0.90 -10.14
N MET A 174 -12.44 1.14 -10.82
CA MET A 174 -11.64 2.34 -10.71
C MET A 174 -12.02 3.30 -11.84
N SER A 175 -12.43 4.51 -11.47
CA SER A 175 -12.76 5.58 -12.41
C SER A 175 -11.75 6.71 -12.26
N PRO A 176 -10.71 6.72 -13.08
CA PRO A 176 -9.69 7.76 -13.06
C PRO A 176 -10.12 9.00 -13.83
N ARG A 177 -9.43 10.11 -13.53
CA ARG A 177 -9.33 11.29 -14.37
C ARG A 177 -7.94 11.87 -14.20
N TRP A 178 -7.05 11.58 -15.15
CA TRP A 178 -5.70 12.10 -15.20
C TRP A 178 -5.48 12.92 -16.45
N ASP A 179 -4.94 14.12 -16.27
CA ASP A 179 -4.59 15.03 -17.34
C ASP A 179 -3.07 15.10 -17.48
N LYS A 180 -2.57 14.95 -18.71
CA LYS A 180 -1.18 15.24 -19.06
C LYS A 180 -1.11 16.70 -19.49
N ILE A 181 -0.44 17.50 -18.67
CA ILE A 181 -0.30 18.94 -18.85
C ILE A 181 1.12 19.23 -19.34
N THR A 182 1.23 19.95 -20.46
CA THR A 182 2.50 20.45 -20.99
C THR A 182 2.63 21.93 -20.70
N ILE A 183 3.84 22.34 -20.32
CA ILE A 183 4.22 23.75 -20.21
C ILE A 183 5.27 24.04 -21.29
N ASP A 184 4.97 24.98 -22.18
CA ASP A 184 5.90 25.42 -23.20
C ASP A 184 6.94 26.39 -22.66
N ASP A 185 7.88 26.81 -23.53
CA ASP A 185 8.95 27.75 -23.18
C ASP A 185 8.44 29.15 -22.79
N GLN A 186 7.19 29.48 -23.12
CA GLN A 186 6.52 30.71 -22.75
C GLN A 186 5.75 30.60 -21.42
N GLY A 187 5.72 29.43 -20.82
CA GLY A 187 4.99 29.14 -19.58
C GLY A 187 3.50 28.89 -19.78
N LEU A 188 3.03 28.71 -21.02
CA LEU A 188 1.65 28.39 -21.32
C LEU A 188 1.39 26.91 -21.01
N ARG A 189 0.28 26.66 -20.29
CA ARG A 189 -0.19 25.34 -19.94
C ARG A 189 -1.19 24.83 -20.98
N SER A 190 -0.99 23.63 -21.49
CA SER A 190 -1.94 22.95 -22.36
C SER A 190 -2.17 21.51 -21.89
N ILE A 191 -3.42 21.05 -21.92
CA ILE A 191 -3.75 19.63 -21.69
C ILE A 191 -3.54 18.93 -23.03
N GLU A 192 -2.59 18.01 -23.06
CA GLU A 192 -2.27 17.21 -24.25
C GLU A 192 -3.13 15.95 -24.34
N GLU A 193 -3.42 15.33 -23.21
CA GLU A 193 -4.08 14.03 -23.12
C GLU A 193 -4.84 13.92 -21.80
N THR A 194 -6.03 13.35 -21.86
CA THR A 194 -6.86 13.02 -20.67
C THR A 194 -7.18 11.54 -20.70
N HIS A 195 -6.91 10.85 -19.58
CA HIS A 195 -7.32 9.47 -19.37
C HIS A 195 -8.47 9.43 -18.35
N ASN A 196 -9.64 8.92 -18.79
CA ASN A 196 -10.86 8.87 -17.98
C ASN A 196 -11.67 7.58 -18.14
N ASP A 197 -11.09 6.55 -18.76
CA ASP A 197 -11.74 5.25 -18.91
C ASP A 197 -11.83 4.52 -17.59
N ALA A 198 -12.96 3.89 -17.32
CA ALA A 198 -13.12 3.07 -16.13
C ALA A 198 -12.46 1.70 -16.32
N HIS A 199 -11.77 1.22 -15.27
CA HIS A 199 -11.06 -0.04 -15.28
C HIS A 199 -11.58 -0.96 -14.19
N PHE A 200 -11.64 -2.26 -14.49
CA PHE A 200 -11.86 -3.28 -13.46
C PHE A 200 -10.53 -3.55 -12.74
N LEU A 201 -10.56 -3.39 -11.42
CA LEU A 201 -9.46 -3.71 -10.52
C LEU A 201 -9.71 -5.06 -9.86
N LEU A 202 -8.69 -5.93 -9.86
CA LEU A 202 -8.63 -7.12 -9.02
C LEU A 202 -7.30 -7.11 -8.25
N GLU A 203 -7.40 -7.19 -6.91
CA GLU A 203 -6.22 -7.07 -6.04
C GLU A 203 -6.21 -8.19 -5.00
N PRO A 204 -5.59 -9.36 -5.30
CA PRO A 204 -5.26 -10.37 -4.30
C PRO A 204 -4.23 -9.85 -3.31
N GLN A 205 -4.39 -10.22 -2.05
CA GLN A 205 -3.60 -9.76 -0.92
C GLN A 205 -3.20 -10.95 -0.03
N LEU A 206 -2.01 -10.87 0.55
CA LEU A 206 -1.47 -11.81 1.53
C LEU A 206 -0.93 -11.03 2.72
N MET A 207 -1.21 -11.52 3.94
CA MET A 207 -0.72 -10.94 5.18
C MET A 207 -0.22 -12.04 6.10
N LEU A 208 0.94 -11.79 6.69
CA LEU A 208 1.50 -12.57 7.79
C LEU A 208 1.77 -11.62 8.95
N ARG A 209 1.36 -12.00 10.15
CA ARG A 209 1.66 -11.26 11.39
C ARG A 209 2.27 -12.20 12.42
N PHE A 210 3.27 -11.71 13.14
CA PHE A 210 3.97 -12.46 14.18
C PHE A 210 4.39 -11.54 15.32
N GLY A 211 4.26 -12.02 16.54
CA GLY A 211 4.59 -11.25 17.75
C GLY A 211 3.68 -11.63 18.93
N TRP A 212 3.28 -10.67 19.71
CA TRP A 212 2.42 -10.87 20.89
C TRP A 212 0.96 -10.53 20.58
N GLU A 213 0.04 -10.95 21.40
CA GLU A 213 -1.40 -10.73 21.22
C GLU A 213 -1.76 -9.27 20.88
N GLN A 214 -1.15 -8.30 21.57
CA GLN A 214 -1.44 -6.87 21.40
C GLN A 214 -0.56 -6.17 20.36
N PHE A 215 0.61 -6.75 20.03
CA PHE A 215 1.61 -6.13 19.18
C PHE A 215 2.23 -7.18 18.27
N LYS A 216 2.10 -7.01 16.96
CA LYS A 216 2.68 -7.91 15.96
C LYS A 216 3.43 -7.14 14.89
N PHE A 217 4.49 -7.73 14.39
CA PHE A 217 5.09 -7.34 13.12
C PHE A 217 4.28 -7.93 11.98
N SER A 218 4.09 -7.17 10.90
CA SER A 218 3.38 -7.62 9.71
C SER A 218 4.27 -7.64 8.48
N ILE A 219 4.04 -8.62 7.62
CA ILE A 219 4.55 -8.71 6.27
C ILE A 219 3.32 -8.79 5.37
N ASN A 220 3.22 -7.86 4.44
CA ASN A 220 2.08 -7.73 3.54
C ASN A 220 2.56 -7.82 2.10
N ALA A 221 1.78 -8.46 1.24
CA ALA A 221 1.99 -8.48 -0.20
C ALA A 221 0.66 -8.28 -0.92
N SER A 222 0.66 -7.46 -1.96
CA SER A 222 -0.52 -7.19 -2.78
C SER A 222 -0.13 -7.21 -4.26
N TYR A 223 -1.03 -7.67 -5.10
CA TYR A 223 -0.87 -7.64 -6.55
C TYR A 223 -2.10 -6.99 -7.18
N ALA A 224 -1.92 -5.97 -8.03
CA ALA A 224 -3.01 -5.33 -8.73
C ALA A 224 -3.05 -5.79 -10.19
N PHE A 225 -4.26 -6.13 -10.63
CA PHE A 225 -4.60 -6.35 -12.02
C PHE A 225 -5.67 -5.32 -12.42
N LEU A 226 -5.36 -4.50 -13.45
CA LEU A 226 -6.26 -3.52 -14.04
C LEU A 226 -6.57 -3.93 -15.48
N ASP A 227 -7.86 -4.21 -15.74
CA ASP A 227 -8.32 -4.59 -17.07
C ASP A 227 -8.37 -3.38 -18.01
N GLY A 228 -8.01 -3.59 -19.31
CA GLY A 228 -8.05 -2.54 -20.32
C GLY A 228 -7.09 -1.37 -20.09
N TRP A 229 -6.11 -1.51 -19.19
CA TRP A 229 -5.14 -0.44 -18.95
C TRP A 229 -4.22 -0.26 -20.15
N PRO A 230 -4.01 0.97 -20.65
CA PRO A 230 -3.16 1.22 -21.79
C PRO A 230 -1.70 0.88 -21.49
N THR A 231 -1.19 -0.20 -22.08
CA THR A 231 0.20 -0.67 -21.90
C THR A 231 1.20 0.14 -22.70
N ASP A 232 0.75 0.83 -23.75
CA ASP A 232 1.59 1.57 -24.68
C ASP A 232 1.80 3.04 -24.27
N ASN A 233 1.11 3.48 -23.23
CA ASN A 233 1.20 4.85 -22.74
C ASN A 233 2.22 4.95 -21.60
N ASN A 234 3.40 5.48 -21.89
CA ASN A 234 4.49 5.65 -20.90
C ASN A 234 4.19 6.68 -19.78
N TYR A 235 3.05 7.38 -19.85
CA TYR A 235 2.72 8.45 -18.90
C TYR A 235 1.80 8.01 -17.78
N PHE A 236 0.90 7.05 -18.03
CA PHE A 236 -0.07 6.55 -17.06
C PHE A 236 0.27 5.10 -16.69
N ASN A 237 1.32 4.91 -15.92
CA ASN A 237 1.71 3.58 -15.47
C ASN A 237 1.10 3.24 -14.12
N TYR A 238 0.92 1.94 -13.85
CA TYR A 238 0.58 1.43 -12.53
C TYR A 238 1.57 0.33 -12.12
N GLU A 239 1.81 0.25 -10.83
CA GLU A 239 2.59 -0.84 -10.27
C GLU A 239 1.68 -2.05 -10.03
N ARG A 240 2.21 -3.23 -10.34
CA ARG A 240 1.45 -4.48 -10.20
C ARG A 240 1.62 -5.14 -8.86
N PHE A 241 2.78 -4.99 -8.23
CA PHE A 241 3.13 -5.73 -7.04
C PHE A 241 3.66 -4.80 -5.96
N SER A 242 3.20 -5.00 -4.73
CA SER A 242 3.67 -4.28 -3.55
C SER A 242 3.99 -5.26 -2.43
N VAL A 243 5.08 -5.00 -1.71
CA VAL A 243 5.45 -5.70 -0.47
C VAL A 243 5.66 -4.67 0.62
N GLY A 244 5.12 -4.93 1.81
CA GLY A 244 5.23 -4.05 2.96
C GLY A 244 5.64 -4.76 4.23
N LEU A 245 6.28 -4.00 5.10
CA LEU A 245 6.60 -4.38 6.48
C LEU A 245 5.89 -3.39 7.41
N GLY A 246 5.25 -3.89 8.45
CA GLY A 246 4.46 -3.06 9.34
C GLY A 246 4.48 -3.48 10.79
N ILE A 247 3.76 -2.69 11.55
CA ILE A 247 3.49 -2.90 12.97
C ILE A 247 1.98 -2.88 13.15
N HIS A 248 1.46 -3.92 13.76
CA HIS A 248 0.05 -4.11 14.02
C HIS A 248 -0.23 -4.07 15.52
N PHE A 249 -1.31 -3.38 15.90
CA PHE A 249 -1.82 -3.27 17.26
C PHE A 249 -3.24 -3.82 17.32
N ASN A 250 -3.52 -4.61 18.34
CA ASN A 250 -4.84 -5.16 18.66
C ASN A 250 -5.28 -4.65 20.04
N PHE A 251 -6.50 -4.10 20.15
CA PHE A 251 -7.06 -3.48 21.36
C PHE A 251 -8.36 -4.15 21.82
#